data_8a847b00d31748693705ef7e9cdd8e99
#
_entry.id   8a847b00d31748693705ef7e9cdd8e99
#
_cell.length_a   1.000
_cell.length_b   1.000
_cell.length_c   1.000
_cell.angle_alpha   90.00
_cell.angle_beta   90.00
_cell.angle_gamma   90.00
#
_symmetry.space_group_name_H-M   'P 1'
#
loop_
_entity.id
_entity.type
_entity.pdbx_description
1 polymer ?
#
loop_
_entity_poly.entity_id
_entity_poly.type
_entity_poly.pdbx_seq_one_letter_code
_entity_poly.pdbx_strand_id
1 'polypeptide(L)'
;MDHRGEARVAPIPNFALERTIFGTLTGPARYIMQARIGKEACWSDRAVQRIEREFDSIEGRAAPPPVAPDLLAFLAKECNFDVEHADGSFLDHLYFAYEYSALHYSGAPSLPMFLHSILGTGTNTFAMPKEKIPALRALLNDFDWRHVEAFPSVLRLLYDLPLRRELRTNLSRLGELESIRLHRVIDNAPIELSAEDLFIQLNYQLVHLIDFLPVSNWGRYWGETAFVVFRDLHDLLTRAGRLEANVRFTPEHESWFSAEFDGVAALVSALLPSKVSETMGAKQVRAFSHTIGHDPGYELRWNAR
;
A
#
# COMPACT_ATOMS: atom_id res chain seq x y z
N MET A 1 -13.72 -9.66 -17.16
CA MET A 1 -14.79 -9.46 -16.17
C MET A 1 -14.99 -7.97 -16.01
N ASP A 2 -16.23 -7.51 -16.01
CA ASP A 2 -16.52 -6.10 -15.81
C ASP A 2 -16.69 -5.87 -14.31
N HIS A 3 -15.64 -5.36 -13.66
CA HIS A 3 -15.62 -5.11 -12.22
C HIS A 3 -16.08 -3.70 -11.85
N ARG A 4 -16.66 -2.96 -12.81
CA ARG A 4 -17.08 -1.58 -12.56
C ARG A 4 -18.30 -1.49 -11.66
N GLY A 5 -18.20 -0.69 -10.60
CA GLY A 5 -19.32 -0.29 -9.74
C GLY A 5 -19.66 -1.22 -8.58
N GLU A 6 -18.89 -2.28 -8.33
CA GLU A 6 -19.08 -3.17 -7.19
C GLU A 6 -17.97 -2.99 -6.16
N ALA A 7 -18.30 -3.12 -4.88
CA ALA A 7 -17.30 -3.20 -3.83
C ALA A 7 -16.37 -4.39 -4.08
N ARG A 8 -15.07 -4.19 -3.87
CA ARG A 8 -14.04 -5.18 -4.21
C ARG A 8 -13.59 -6.00 -3.01
N VAL A 9 -13.94 -5.57 -1.84
CA VAL A 9 -13.59 -6.24 -0.60
C VAL A 9 -14.60 -7.34 -0.32
N ALA A 10 -14.35 -8.52 -0.86
CA ALA A 10 -15.20 -9.68 -0.72
C ALA A 10 -14.38 -10.92 -0.31
N PRO A 11 -14.94 -11.81 0.54
CA PRO A 11 -14.26 -13.05 0.91
C PRO A 11 -13.94 -13.92 -0.29
N ILE A 12 -12.73 -14.47 -0.33
CA ILE A 12 -12.35 -15.51 -1.29
C ILE A 12 -12.79 -16.86 -0.74
N PRO A 13 -13.54 -17.67 -1.49
CA PRO A 13 -13.84 -19.02 -1.08
C PRO A 13 -12.56 -19.81 -0.81
N ASN A 14 -12.52 -20.48 0.35
CA ASN A 14 -11.35 -21.25 0.82
C ASN A 14 -10.08 -20.40 1.01
N PHE A 15 -10.24 -19.14 1.40
CA PHE A 15 -9.13 -18.28 1.75
C PHE A 15 -8.21 -18.92 2.78
N ALA A 16 -6.90 -18.89 2.53
CA ALA A 16 -5.88 -19.39 3.43
C ALA A 16 -4.79 -18.35 3.61
N LEU A 17 -4.65 -17.86 4.84
CA LEU A 17 -3.69 -16.81 5.19
C LEU A 17 -2.24 -17.17 4.80
N GLU A 18 -1.88 -18.46 4.87
CA GLU A 18 -0.58 -18.98 4.49
C GLU A 18 -0.27 -18.87 2.98
N ARG A 19 -1.29 -18.73 2.14
CA ARG A 19 -1.18 -18.57 0.69
C ARG A 19 -1.12 -17.12 0.25
N THR A 20 -1.30 -16.20 1.19
CA THR A 20 -1.26 -14.76 0.94
C THR A 20 0.15 -14.20 1.13
N ILE A 21 0.30 -12.89 0.92
CA ILE A 21 1.54 -12.17 1.22
C ILE A 21 1.99 -12.35 2.68
N PHE A 22 1.09 -12.61 3.63
CA PHE A 22 1.42 -12.88 5.03
C PHE A 22 2.12 -14.23 5.22
N GLY A 23 1.94 -15.18 4.32
CA GLY A 23 2.68 -16.44 4.31
C GLY A 23 4.18 -16.26 4.14
N THR A 24 4.63 -15.13 3.58
CA THR A 24 6.04 -14.78 3.43
C THR A 24 6.69 -14.29 4.73
N LEU A 25 5.90 -13.90 5.73
CA LEU A 25 6.40 -13.48 7.03
C LEU A 25 7.01 -14.65 7.79
N THR A 26 8.10 -14.42 8.51
CA THR A 26 8.82 -15.44 9.28
C THR A 26 8.98 -15.07 10.75
N GLY A 27 9.24 -16.08 11.60
CA GLY A 27 9.55 -15.88 13.01
C GLY A 27 8.42 -15.19 13.82
N PRO A 28 8.78 -14.39 14.83
CA PRO A 28 7.80 -13.74 15.70
C PRO A 28 6.84 -12.82 14.96
N ALA A 29 7.29 -12.17 13.87
CA ALA A 29 6.46 -11.28 13.08
C ALA A 29 5.27 -12.02 12.45
N ARG A 30 5.48 -13.23 11.92
CA ARG A 30 4.41 -14.08 11.40
C ARG A 30 3.39 -14.42 12.48
N TYR A 31 3.85 -14.84 13.65
CA TYR A 31 2.97 -15.21 14.76
C TYR A 31 2.12 -14.02 15.23
N ILE A 32 2.74 -12.85 15.41
CA ILE A 32 2.03 -11.63 15.82
C ILE A 32 1.00 -11.22 14.77
N MET A 33 1.36 -11.25 13.50
CA MET A 33 0.44 -10.88 12.41
C MET A 33 -0.72 -11.87 12.31
N GLN A 34 -0.46 -13.16 12.37
CA GLN A 34 -1.50 -14.19 12.39
C GLN A 34 -2.45 -14.05 13.59
N ALA A 35 -1.92 -13.70 14.76
CA ALA A 35 -2.73 -13.45 15.94
C ALA A 35 -3.58 -12.18 15.83
N ARG A 36 -3.08 -11.14 15.13
CA ARG A 36 -3.81 -9.88 14.90
C ARG A 36 -4.92 -10.03 13.89
N ILE A 37 -4.63 -10.71 12.80
CA ILE A 37 -5.56 -10.85 11.68
C ILE A 37 -6.55 -11.97 11.95
N GLY A 38 -6.11 -13.09 12.56
CA GLY A 38 -6.89 -14.29 12.70
C GLY A 38 -7.15 -14.96 11.35
N LYS A 39 -7.70 -16.15 11.36
CA LYS A 39 -7.97 -16.90 10.10
C LYS A 39 -9.04 -16.25 9.22
N GLU A 40 -9.97 -15.53 9.85
CA GLU A 40 -11.14 -14.93 9.18
C GLU A 40 -11.21 -13.41 9.34
N ALA A 41 -10.25 -12.81 10.05
CA ALA A 41 -10.30 -11.39 10.38
C ALA A 41 -10.14 -10.47 9.16
N CYS A 42 -9.43 -10.94 8.13
CA CYS A 42 -9.32 -10.21 6.87
C CYS A 42 -10.68 -10.04 6.15
N TRP A 43 -11.67 -10.83 6.52
CA TRP A 43 -13.01 -10.78 5.95
C TRP A 43 -14.05 -10.32 6.99
N SER A 44 -13.64 -9.53 7.96
CA SER A 44 -14.56 -8.93 8.90
C SER A 44 -15.65 -8.15 8.16
N ASP A 45 -16.90 -8.61 8.24
CA ASP A 45 -18.07 -7.99 7.59
C ASP A 45 -18.20 -6.51 7.94
N ARG A 46 -17.80 -6.11 9.14
CA ARG A 46 -17.87 -4.72 9.58
C ARG A 46 -16.85 -3.82 8.85
N ALA A 47 -15.64 -4.32 8.64
CA ALA A 47 -14.61 -3.58 7.92
C ALA A 47 -14.98 -3.47 6.44
N VAL A 48 -15.45 -4.55 5.83
CA VAL A 48 -15.97 -4.57 4.45
C VAL A 48 -17.09 -3.56 4.30
N GLN A 49 -18.15 -3.66 5.14
CA GLN A 49 -19.29 -2.74 5.10
C GLN A 49 -18.91 -1.28 5.34
N ARG A 50 -17.84 -1.00 6.08
CA ARG A 50 -17.36 0.36 6.25
C ARG A 50 -16.77 0.92 4.96
N ILE A 51 -15.89 0.16 4.31
CA ILE A 51 -15.30 0.56 3.02
C ILE A 51 -16.42 0.74 1.99
N GLU A 52 -17.34 -0.22 1.90
CA GLU A 52 -18.50 -0.14 1.01
C GLU A 52 -19.32 1.12 1.26
N ARG A 53 -19.64 1.43 2.52
CA ARG A 53 -20.39 2.65 2.87
C ARG A 53 -19.62 3.93 2.52
N GLU A 54 -18.30 3.95 2.70
CA GLU A 54 -17.48 5.09 2.28
C GLU A 54 -17.53 5.27 0.76
N PHE A 55 -17.46 4.18 0.01
CA PHE A 55 -17.63 4.19 -1.44
C PHE A 55 -19.02 4.69 -1.87
N ASP A 56 -20.06 4.14 -1.28
CA ASP A 56 -21.46 4.44 -1.63
C ASP A 56 -21.89 5.85 -1.22
N SER A 57 -21.24 6.41 -0.20
CA SER A 57 -21.55 7.77 0.29
C SER A 57 -21.05 8.90 -0.62
N ILE A 58 -20.28 8.58 -1.67
CA ILE A 58 -19.70 9.59 -2.56
C ILE A 58 -20.73 9.94 -3.64
N GLU A 59 -21.41 11.09 -3.45
CA GLU A 59 -22.33 11.64 -4.44
C GLU A 59 -21.59 12.00 -5.73
N GLY A 60 -22.21 11.68 -6.89
CA GLY A 60 -21.64 12.00 -8.19
C GLY A 60 -20.40 11.20 -8.57
N ARG A 61 -20.24 10.01 -7.99
CA ARG A 61 -19.15 9.09 -8.28
C ARG A 61 -18.96 8.88 -9.77
N ALA A 62 -17.89 9.45 -10.33
CA ALA A 62 -17.48 9.17 -11.69
C ALA A 62 -16.73 7.83 -11.72
N ALA A 63 -17.03 7.00 -12.70
CA ALA A 63 -16.20 5.83 -12.96
C ALA A 63 -14.77 6.29 -13.31
N PRO A 64 -13.73 5.56 -12.88
CA PRO A 64 -12.38 5.85 -13.33
C PRO A 64 -12.28 5.78 -14.85
N PRO A 65 -11.32 6.48 -15.48
CA PRO A 65 -11.12 6.38 -16.92
C PRO A 65 -10.96 4.92 -17.35
N PRO A 66 -11.47 4.50 -18.51
CA PRO A 66 -11.30 3.13 -18.97
C PRO A 66 -9.81 2.83 -19.18
N VAL A 67 -9.37 1.66 -18.73
CA VAL A 67 -8.02 1.17 -19.00
C VAL A 67 -7.90 0.80 -20.48
N ALA A 68 -6.80 1.18 -21.13
CA ALA A 68 -6.56 0.91 -22.53
C ALA A 68 -6.65 -0.60 -22.85
N PRO A 69 -7.31 -1.01 -23.94
CA PRO A 69 -7.53 -2.42 -24.26
C PRO A 69 -6.26 -3.23 -24.46
N ASP A 70 -5.20 -2.65 -25.02
CA ASP A 70 -3.89 -3.26 -25.20
C ASP A 70 -3.16 -3.48 -23.87
N LEU A 71 -3.29 -2.55 -22.93
CA LEU A 71 -2.79 -2.74 -21.56
C LEU A 71 -3.55 -3.88 -20.86
N LEU A 72 -4.89 -3.92 -20.95
CA LEU A 72 -5.66 -5.03 -20.39
C LEU A 72 -5.29 -6.37 -21.00
N ALA A 73 -5.08 -6.42 -22.32
CA ALA A 73 -4.65 -7.64 -23.02
C ALA A 73 -3.24 -8.08 -22.55
N PHE A 74 -2.33 -7.13 -22.38
CA PHE A 74 -1.00 -7.42 -21.81
C PHE A 74 -1.12 -7.99 -20.40
N LEU A 75 -1.87 -7.35 -19.52
CA LEU A 75 -2.04 -7.78 -18.13
C LEU A 75 -2.66 -9.19 -18.07
N ALA A 76 -3.69 -9.46 -18.85
CA ALA A 76 -4.33 -10.77 -18.89
C ALA A 76 -3.41 -11.89 -19.38
N LYS A 77 -2.46 -11.55 -20.27
CA LYS A 77 -1.55 -12.54 -20.88
C LYS A 77 -0.26 -12.74 -20.06
N GLU A 78 0.31 -11.68 -19.54
CA GLU A 78 1.68 -11.66 -19.03
C GLU A 78 1.76 -11.58 -17.50
N CYS A 79 0.63 -11.30 -16.82
CA CYS A 79 0.58 -11.18 -15.38
C CYS A 79 -0.21 -12.32 -14.74
N ASN A 80 0.24 -12.74 -13.56
CA ASN A 80 -0.48 -13.70 -12.73
C ASN A 80 -1.27 -12.93 -11.65
N PHE A 81 -2.59 -12.93 -11.78
CA PHE A 81 -3.50 -12.30 -10.82
C PHE A 81 -4.25 -13.31 -9.95
N ASP A 82 -4.01 -14.62 -10.13
CA ASP A 82 -4.64 -15.68 -9.33
C ASP A 82 -4.01 -15.82 -7.93
N VAL A 83 -3.18 -14.86 -7.54
CA VAL A 83 -2.57 -14.83 -6.20
C VAL A 83 -3.58 -14.27 -5.22
N GLU A 84 -3.87 -15.02 -4.17
CA GLU A 84 -4.63 -14.50 -3.04
C GLU A 84 -3.87 -13.36 -2.37
N HIS A 85 -4.55 -12.26 -2.13
CA HIS A 85 -4.02 -11.11 -1.43
C HIS A 85 -4.67 -10.99 -0.05
N ALA A 86 -4.27 -10.03 0.76
CA ALA A 86 -4.71 -9.90 2.14
C ALA A 86 -6.23 -9.66 2.29
N ASP A 87 -6.85 -9.05 1.32
CA ASP A 87 -8.24 -8.58 1.29
C ASP A 87 -9.10 -9.19 0.18
N GLY A 88 -8.50 -10.03 -0.68
CA GLY A 88 -9.20 -10.63 -1.79
C GLY A 88 -8.23 -11.23 -2.81
N SER A 89 -8.57 -11.19 -4.09
CA SER A 89 -7.61 -11.49 -5.14
C SER A 89 -6.66 -10.31 -5.37
N PHE A 90 -5.50 -10.60 -5.94
CA PHE A 90 -4.56 -9.54 -6.30
C PHE A 90 -5.19 -8.54 -7.30
N LEU A 91 -6.05 -9.02 -8.18
CA LEU A 91 -6.76 -8.17 -9.13
C LEU A 91 -7.80 -7.26 -8.45
N ASP A 92 -8.54 -7.78 -7.46
CA ASP A 92 -9.50 -6.97 -6.69
C ASP A 92 -8.80 -5.84 -5.96
N HIS A 93 -7.66 -6.12 -5.34
CA HIS A 93 -6.80 -5.11 -4.72
C HIS A 93 -6.38 -3.98 -5.71
N LEU A 94 -5.97 -4.35 -6.91
CA LEU A 94 -5.58 -3.36 -7.92
C LEU A 94 -6.77 -2.50 -8.38
N TYR A 95 -7.93 -3.11 -8.62
CA TYR A 95 -9.14 -2.37 -8.98
C TYR A 95 -9.66 -1.49 -7.86
N PHE A 96 -9.64 -1.96 -6.63
CA PHE A 96 -9.98 -1.15 -5.47
C PHE A 96 -9.12 0.12 -5.43
N ALA A 97 -7.80 -0.03 -5.46
CA ALA A 97 -6.88 1.09 -5.42
C ALA A 97 -7.10 2.08 -6.59
N TYR A 98 -7.42 1.57 -7.76
CA TYR A 98 -7.72 2.37 -8.96
C TYR A 98 -8.99 3.22 -8.80
N GLU A 99 -10.09 2.58 -8.44
CA GLU A 99 -11.39 3.24 -8.26
C GLU A 99 -11.36 4.20 -7.07
N TYR A 100 -10.79 3.76 -5.97
CA TYR A 100 -10.66 4.58 -4.76
C TYR A 100 -9.78 5.81 -4.99
N SER A 101 -8.68 5.66 -5.73
CA SER A 101 -7.83 6.80 -6.12
C SER A 101 -8.58 7.80 -6.98
N ALA A 102 -9.34 7.34 -7.97
CA ALA A 102 -10.13 8.23 -8.84
C ALA A 102 -11.15 9.06 -8.06
N LEU A 103 -11.66 8.54 -6.94
CA LEU A 103 -12.63 9.21 -6.10
C LEU A 103 -12.01 10.13 -5.05
N HIS A 104 -10.89 9.72 -4.47
CA HIS A 104 -10.33 10.37 -3.29
C HIS A 104 -9.05 11.16 -3.57
N TYR A 105 -8.48 11.02 -4.77
CA TYR A 105 -7.26 11.75 -5.14
C TYR A 105 -7.36 12.25 -6.59
N SER A 106 -8.01 13.39 -6.78
CA SER A 106 -8.16 14.03 -8.09
C SER A 106 -6.91 14.79 -8.56
N GLY A 107 -5.92 14.98 -7.70
CA GLY A 107 -4.68 15.71 -8.01
C GLY A 107 -3.73 14.97 -8.96
N ALA A 108 -3.94 13.66 -9.17
CA ALA A 108 -3.14 12.86 -10.07
C ALA A 108 -3.96 11.76 -10.77
N PRO A 109 -3.50 11.25 -11.94
CA PRO A 109 -4.16 10.13 -12.64
C PRO A 109 -4.26 8.88 -11.77
N SER A 110 -5.36 8.15 -11.87
CA SER A 110 -5.57 6.91 -11.10
C SER A 110 -4.87 5.67 -11.68
N LEU A 111 -4.47 5.68 -12.97
CA LEU A 111 -3.88 4.51 -13.63
C LEU A 111 -2.65 3.94 -12.90
N PRO A 112 -1.72 4.73 -12.33
CA PRO A 112 -0.64 4.18 -11.54
C PRO A 112 -1.12 3.32 -10.38
N MET A 113 -2.27 3.62 -9.79
CA MET A 113 -2.84 2.83 -8.70
C MET A 113 -3.41 1.49 -9.17
N PHE A 114 -3.84 1.37 -10.42
CA PHE A 114 -4.18 0.08 -11.01
C PHE A 114 -2.97 -0.84 -11.18
N LEU A 115 -1.78 -0.26 -11.33
CA LEU A 115 -0.54 -0.99 -11.63
C LEU A 115 0.47 -0.99 -10.48
N HIS A 116 0.13 -0.40 -9.34
CA HIS A 116 1.06 -0.05 -8.26
C HIS A 116 1.87 -1.24 -7.70
N SER A 117 1.33 -2.45 -7.75
CA SER A 117 1.96 -3.64 -7.20
C SER A 117 2.49 -4.62 -8.27
N ILE A 118 2.41 -4.27 -9.56
CA ILE A 118 2.84 -5.17 -10.66
C ILE A 118 4.35 -5.45 -10.63
N LEU A 119 5.15 -4.43 -10.33
CA LEU A 119 6.61 -4.53 -10.27
C LEU A 119 7.13 -4.91 -8.87
N GLY A 120 6.26 -5.36 -8.00
CA GLY A 120 6.57 -5.81 -6.66
C GLY A 120 5.63 -5.25 -5.60
N THR A 121 5.72 -5.81 -4.42
CA THR A 121 4.96 -5.42 -3.24
C THR A 121 5.89 -5.12 -2.07
N GLY A 122 5.33 -4.77 -0.94
CA GLY A 122 6.06 -4.72 0.34
C GLY A 122 6.71 -6.05 0.73
N THR A 123 6.26 -7.19 0.18
CA THR A 123 6.56 -8.56 0.63
C THR A 123 7.08 -9.50 -0.46
N ASN A 124 7.75 -9.02 -1.49
CA ASN A 124 8.35 -9.82 -2.57
C ASN A 124 7.34 -10.62 -3.44
N THR A 125 6.10 -10.16 -3.55
CA THR A 125 5.17 -10.68 -4.55
C THR A 125 5.33 -9.90 -5.85
N PHE A 126 5.42 -10.60 -6.96
CA PHE A 126 5.58 -10.04 -8.31
C PHE A 126 4.51 -10.63 -9.22
N ALA A 127 3.72 -9.78 -9.86
CA ALA A 127 2.67 -10.22 -10.78
C ALA A 127 3.23 -10.64 -12.13
N MET A 128 4.42 -10.15 -12.52
CA MET A 128 5.05 -10.47 -13.80
C MET A 128 6.57 -10.65 -13.66
N PRO A 129 7.21 -11.37 -14.58
CA PRO A 129 8.66 -11.48 -14.64
C PRO A 129 9.31 -10.17 -15.14
N LYS A 130 10.51 -9.87 -14.67
CA LYS A 130 11.25 -8.64 -15.01
C LYS A 130 11.51 -8.46 -16.52
N GLU A 131 11.60 -9.55 -17.26
CA GLU A 131 11.83 -9.57 -18.72
C GLU A 131 10.69 -8.89 -19.49
N LYS A 132 9.51 -8.72 -18.87
CA LYS A 132 8.34 -8.07 -19.46
C LYS A 132 8.30 -6.55 -19.20
N ILE A 133 9.21 -6.03 -18.41
CA ILE A 133 9.30 -4.58 -18.11
C ILE A 133 9.31 -3.71 -19.38
N PRO A 134 10.13 -3.99 -20.42
CA PRO A 134 10.13 -3.16 -21.62
C PRO A 134 8.77 -3.12 -22.34
N ALA A 135 8.06 -4.25 -22.34
CA ALA A 135 6.74 -4.32 -22.95
C ALA A 135 5.68 -3.53 -22.17
N LEU A 136 5.68 -3.65 -20.83
CA LEU A 136 4.81 -2.83 -19.99
C LEU A 136 5.14 -1.33 -20.15
N ARG A 137 6.42 -0.97 -20.13
CA ARG A 137 6.86 0.42 -20.29
C ARG A 137 6.36 1.06 -21.59
N ALA A 138 6.35 0.29 -22.68
CA ALA A 138 5.88 0.75 -23.99
C ALA A 138 4.36 1.06 -24.03
N LEU A 139 3.58 0.54 -23.09
CA LEU A 139 2.13 0.75 -22.98
C LEU A 139 1.77 1.94 -22.08
N LEU A 140 2.74 2.55 -21.40
CA LEU A 140 2.51 3.60 -20.42
C LEU A 140 3.19 4.91 -20.87
N ASN A 141 2.54 6.03 -20.58
CA ASN A 141 3.19 7.33 -20.70
C ASN A 141 4.27 7.51 -19.60
N ASP A 142 5.05 8.58 -19.68
CA ASP A 142 6.17 8.80 -18.76
C ASP A 142 5.72 9.06 -17.33
N PHE A 143 4.58 9.68 -17.12
CA PHE A 143 4.02 9.90 -15.79
C PHE A 143 3.61 8.58 -15.15
N ASP A 144 2.75 7.83 -15.82
CA ASP A 144 2.23 6.56 -15.29
C ASP A 144 3.37 5.57 -15.01
N TRP A 145 4.30 5.43 -15.96
CA TRP A 145 5.47 4.57 -15.77
C TRP A 145 6.27 4.93 -14.51
N ARG A 146 6.62 6.21 -14.36
CA ARG A 146 7.41 6.70 -13.22
C ARG A 146 6.77 6.36 -11.89
N HIS A 147 5.46 6.51 -11.82
CA HIS A 147 4.73 6.23 -10.60
C HIS A 147 4.54 4.73 -10.36
N VAL A 148 4.37 3.93 -11.40
CA VAL A 148 4.28 2.46 -11.29
C VAL A 148 5.61 1.86 -10.84
N GLU A 149 6.73 2.27 -11.44
CA GLU A 149 8.03 1.69 -11.07
C GLU A 149 8.52 2.08 -9.68
N ALA A 150 8.15 3.26 -9.21
CA ALA A 150 8.59 3.78 -7.91
C ALA A 150 7.73 3.29 -6.74
N PHE A 151 6.47 2.95 -6.98
CA PHE A 151 5.51 2.69 -5.91
C PHE A 151 5.96 1.61 -4.90
N PRO A 152 6.42 0.42 -5.32
CA PRO A 152 6.87 -0.60 -4.39
C PRO A 152 8.06 -0.17 -3.53
N SER A 153 8.96 0.61 -4.11
CA SER A 153 10.15 1.10 -3.41
C SER A 153 9.79 2.15 -2.38
N VAL A 154 8.94 3.11 -2.74
CA VAL A 154 8.46 4.13 -1.80
C VAL A 154 7.68 3.48 -0.66
N LEU A 155 6.83 2.49 -0.94
CA LEU A 155 6.12 1.72 0.09
C LEU A 155 7.10 1.10 1.10
N ARG A 156 8.16 0.43 0.61
CA ARG A 156 9.19 -0.16 1.47
C ARG A 156 9.91 0.88 2.31
N LEU A 157 10.27 2.01 1.72
CA LEU A 157 10.92 3.12 2.45
C LEU A 157 10.02 3.74 3.52
N LEU A 158 8.70 3.76 3.31
CA LEU A 158 7.75 4.22 4.33
C LEU A 158 7.67 3.25 5.53
N TYR A 159 7.73 1.95 5.27
CA TYR A 159 7.83 0.96 6.36
C TYR A 159 9.21 0.97 7.00
N ASP A 160 10.25 1.35 6.27
CA ASP A 160 11.58 1.55 6.82
C ASP A 160 11.72 2.97 7.41
N LEU A 161 11.86 3.08 8.70
CA LEU A 161 11.82 4.30 9.49
C LEU A 161 12.67 5.50 9.00
N PRO A 162 13.87 5.31 8.38
CA PRO A 162 14.74 6.43 8.05
C PRO A 162 14.09 7.52 7.19
N LEU A 163 13.41 7.17 6.10
CA LEU A 163 12.80 8.16 5.21
C LEU A 163 11.76 9.02 5.94
N ARG A 164 10.84 8.39 6.67
CA ARG A 164 9.81 9.14 7.41
C ARG A 164 10.41 10.08 8.45
N ARG A 165 11.45 9.64 9.15
CA ARG A 165 12.17 10.47 10.13
C ARG A 165 12.88 11.65 9.47
N GLU A 166 13.54 11.42 8.35
CA GLU A 166 14.26 12.46 7.61
C GLU A 166 13.30 13.53 7.08
N LEU A 167 12.20 13.13 6.46
CA LEU A 167 11.16 14.06 6.01
C LEU A 167 10.58 14.87 7.18
N ARG A 168 10.32 14.24 8.32
CA ARG A 168 9.83 14.94 9.51
C ARG A 168 10.85 15.91 10.11
N THR A 169 12.11 15.52 10.16
CA THR A 169 13.18 16.38 10.67
C THR A 169 13.33 17.63 9.81
N ASN A 170 13.09 17.50 8.51
CA ASN A 170 13.22 18.58 7.54
C ASN A 170 11.88 19.21 7.13
N LEU A 171 10.84 19.12 7.94
CA LEU A 171 9.49 19.59 7.62
C LEU A 171 9.45 21.05 7.14
N SER A 172 10.20 21.93 7.79
CA SER A 172 10.30 23.36 7.42
C SER A 172 11.06 23.60 6.10
N ARG A 173 11.77 22.60 5.59
CA ARG A 173 12.58 22.66 4.39
C ARG A 173 12.04 21.83 3.24
N LEU A 174 10.89 21.19 3.38
CA LEU A 174 10.35 20.32 2.32
C LEU A 174 10.11 21.06 1.01
N GLY A 175 9.91 22.38 1.04
CA GLY A 175 9.88 23.23 -0.16
C GLY A 175 11.23 23.38 -0.88
N GLU A 176 12.34 23.03 -0.23
CA GLU A 176 13.70 23.04 -0.80
C GLU A 176 14.09 21.64 -1.34
N LEU A 177 13.26 20.60 -1.14
CA LEU A 177 13.50 19.27 -1.68
C LEU A 177 13.47 19.33 -3.20
N GLU A 178 14.50 18.79 -3.84
CA GLU A 178 14.62 18.72 -5.29
C GLU A 178 14.19 17.36 -5.83
N SER A 179 14.77 16.29 -5.29
CA SER A 179 14.49 14.93 -5.76
C SER A 179 14.83 13.89 -4.71
N ILE A 180 14.36 12.66 -4.97
CA ILE A 180 14.79 11.44 -4.29
C ILE A 180 15.32 10.44 -5.32
N ARG A 181 16.45 9.82 -5.02
CA ARG A 181 16.97 8.66 -5.73
C ARG A 181 16.70 7.40 -4.93
N LEU A 182 16.27 6.36 -5.60
CA LEU A 182 15.96 5.04 -5.04
C LEU A 182 16.13 3.96 -6.11
N HIS A 183 15.87 2.69 -5.76
CA HIS A 183 16.03 1.57 -6.67
C HIS A 183 14.71 0.82 -6.86
N ARG A 184 14.42 0.38 -8.09
CA ARG A 184 13.23 -0.41 -8.41
C ARG A 184 13.33 -1.81 -7.78
N VAL A 185 12.25 -2.26 -7.17
CA VAL A 185 12.25 -3.49 -6.35
C VAL A 185 12.61 -4.73 -7.16
N ILE A 186 12.08 -4.88 -8.38
CA ILE A 186 12.19 -6.12 -9.16
C ILE A 186 13.57 -6.37 -9.75
N ASP A 187 14.36 -5.33 -10.03
CA ASP A 187 15.63 -5.45 -10.78
C ASP A 187 16.74 -4.49 -10.36
N ASN A 188 16.53 -3.72 -9.30
CA ASN A 188 17.47 -2.70 -8.81
C ASN A 188 17.80 -1.57 -9.80
N ALA A 189 16.99 -1.36 -10.84
CA ALA A 189 17.22 -0.22 -11.72
C ALA A 189 17.09 1.09 -10.92
N PRO A 190 17.98 2.06 -11.14
CA PRO A 190 17.90 3.35 -10.45
C PRO A 190 16.67 4.13 -10.91
N ILE A 191 16.01 4.78 -9.96
CA ILE A 191 14.86 5.66 -10.16
C ILE A 191 15.21 7.01 -9.56
N GLU A 192 14.82 8.08 -10.22
CA GLU A 192 14.86 9.43 -9.67
C GLU A 192 13.47 10.04 -9.79
N LEU A 193 12.93 10.49 -8.66
CA LEU A 193 11.65 11.21 -8.58
C LEU A 193 11.96 12.67 -8.23
N SER A 194 11.27 13.59 -8.89
CA SER A 194 11.21 14.96 -8.40
C SER A 194 10.54 15.04 -7.04
N ALA A 195 10.70 16.14 -6.32
CA ALA A 195 9.97 16.35 -5.08
C ALA A 195 8.46 16.28 -5.28
N GLU A 196 7.95 16.80 -6.38
CA GLU A 196 6.52 16.74 -6.73
C GLU A 196 6.07 15.31 -6.96
N ASP A 197 6.80 14.51 -7.74
CA ASP A 197 6.51 13.10 -7.94
C ASP A 197 6.55 12.31 -6.62
N LEU A 198 7.48 12.65 -5.71
CA LEU A 198 7.50 12.04 -4.38
C LEU A 198 6.23 12.37 -3.59
N PHE A 199 5.77 13.63 -3.58
CA PHE A 199 4.54 13.99 -2.87
C PHE A 199 3.30 13.32 -3.49
N ILE A 200 3.26 13.17 -4.80
CA ILE A 200 2.22 12.37 -5.48
C ILE A 200 2.28 10.92 -5.00
N GLN A 201 3.45 10.31 -4.97
CA GLN A 201 3.64 8.95 -4.45
C GLN A 201 3.16 8.83 -3.00
N LEU A 202 3.47 9.79 -2.14
CA LEU A 202 3.05 9.76 -0.75
C LEU A 202 1.51 9.85 -0.61
N ASN A 203 0.83 10.60 -1.46
CA ASN A 203 -0.63 10.61 -1.50
C ASN A 203 -1.21 9.28 -2.03
N TYR A 204 -0.63 8.68 -3.06
CA TYR A 204 -1.00 7.33 -3.52
C TYR A 204 -0.84 6.28 -2.42
N GLN A 205 0.21 6.39 -1.60
CA GLN A 205 0.41 5.47 -0.48
C GLN A 205 -0.69 5.60 0.59
N LEU A 206 -1.23 6.79 0.83
CA LEU A 206 -2.39 6.95 1.72
C LEU A 206 -3.61 6.19 1.19
N VAL A 207 -3.90 6.35 -0.11
CA VAL A 207 -4.99 5.62 -0.79
C VAL A 207 -4.78 4.11 -0.67
N HIS A 208 -3.58 3.64 -0.97
CA HIS A 208 -3.24 2.22 -0.90
C HIS A 208 -3.40 1.63 0.51
N LEU A 209 -2.99 2.36 1.54
CA LEU A 209 -3.05 1.86 2.91
C LEU A 209 -4.50 1.63 3.40
N ILE A 210 -5.48 2.35 2.86
CA ILE A 210 -6.90 2.14 3.21
C ILE A 210 -7.39 0.75 2.83
N ASP A 211 -6.90 0.18 1.73
CA ASP A 211 -7.27 -1.16 1.29
C ASP A 211 -6.88 -2.27 2.30
N PHE A 212 -5.92 -2.00 3.15
CA PHE A 212 -5.52 -2.93 4.21
C PHE A 212 -6.41 -2.86 5.47
N LEU A 213 -7.39 -1.97 5.50
CA LEU A 213 -8.29 -1.79 6.64
C LEU A 213 -9.00 -3.10 7.07
N PRO A 214 -9.54 -3.94 6.16
CA PRO A 214 -10.19 -5.19 6.53
C PRO A 214 -9.27 -6.19 7.24
N VAL A 215 -8.00 -6.23 6.86
CA VAL A 215 -7.03 -7.19 7.41
C VAL A 215 -6.27 -6.65 8.62
N SER A 216 -6.14 -5.33 8.76
CA SER A 216 -5.28 -4.72 9.79
C SER A 216 -6.00 -4.44 11.10
N ASN A 217 -7.33 -4.45 11.13
CA ASN A 217 -8.14 -4.18 12.32
C ASN A 217 -7.65 -2.95 13.13
N TRP A 218 -7.50 -1.84 12.46
CA TRP A 218 -6.86 -0.62 12.98
C TRP A 218 -7.57 -0.02 14.19
N GLY A 219 -8.89 -0.21 14.29
CA GLY A 219 -9.65 0.25 15.44
C GLY A 219 -9.20 -0.39 16.76
N ARG A 220 -8.77 -1.65 16.72
CA ARG A 220 -8.31 -2.39 17.91
C ARG A 220 -6.82 -2.24 18.15
N TYR A 221 -6.01 -2.19 17.10
CA TYR A 221 -4.56 -2.24 17.18
C TYR A 221 -3.92 -0.93 16.74
N TRP A 222 -3.95 0.08 17.60
CA TRP A 222 -3.32 1.38 17.37
C TRP A 222 -1.82 1.32 17.05
N GLY A 223 -1.15 0.27 17.51
CA GLY A 223 0.24 0.00 17.23
C GLY A 223 0.47 -0.81 15.95
N GLU A 224 -0.56 -1.14 15.19
CA GLU A 224 -0.42 -1.85 13.93
C GLU A 224 0.42 -1.01 12.94
N THR A 225 1.38 -1.66 12.24
CA THR A 225 2.40 -0.93 11.49
C THR A 225 1.82 -0.15 10.31
N ALA A 226 0.86 -0.70 9.56
CA ALA A 226 0.23 -0.01 8.44
C ALA A 226 -0.52 1.22 8.94
N PHE A 227 -1.23 1.11 10.06
CA PHE A 227 -1.95 2.24 10.66
C PHE A 227 -0.98 3.32 11.20
N VAL A 228 0.13 2.91 11.79
CA VAL A 228 1.15 3.85 12.24
C VAL A 228 1.75 4.61 11.05
N VAL A 229 2.06 3.91 9.97
CA VAL A 229 2.55 4.54 8.72
C VAL A 229 1.50 5.48 8.15
N PHE A 230 0.24 5.07 8.08
CA PHE A 230 -0.87 5.89 7.60
C PHE A 230 -0.99 7.19 8.39
N ARG A 231 -1.08 7.12 9.71
CA ARG A 231 -1.20 8.31 10.58
C ARG A 231 0.00 9.25 10.45
N ASP A 232 1.19 8.66 10.43
CA ASP A 232 2.44 9.40 10.33
C ASP A 232 2.54 10.14 8.99
N LEU A 233 2.19 9.46 7.91
CA LEU A 233 2.19 10.02 6.57
C LEU A 233 1.11 11.10 6.39
N HIS A 234 -0.09 10.86 6.89
CA HIS A 234 -1.19 11.83 6.85
C HIS A 234 -0.82 13.11 7.60
N ASP A 235 -0.27 13.00 8.81
CA ASP A 235 0.20 14.16 9.58
C ASP A 235 1.36 14.90 8.89
N LEU A 236 2.32 14.14 8.33
CA LEU A 236 3.43 14.71 7.57
C LEU A 236 2.94 15.58 6.40
N LEU A 237 2.08 15.01 5.54
CA LEU A 237 1.54 15.70 4.38
C LEU A 237 0.66 16.88 4.75
N THR A 238 -0.15 16.77 5.79
CA THR A 238 -0.95 17.87 6.33
C THR A 238 -0.06 19.03 6.75
N ARG A 239 0.98 18.77 7.53
CA ARG A 239 1.90 19.79 8.04
C ARG A 239 2.79 20.37 6.95
N ALA A 240 3.09 19.62 5.92
CA ALA A 240 3.81 20.08 4.75
C ALA A 240 2.94 20.90 3.77
N GLY A 241 1.61 20.94 3.98
CA GLY A 241 0.67 21.54 3.03
C GLY A 241 0.59 20.78 1.70
N ARG A 242 0.85 19.47 1.73
CA ARG A 242 0.93 18.56 0.57
C ARG A 242 -0.07 17.40 0.63
N LEU A 243 -1.02 17.45 1.57
CA LEU A 243 -2.11 16.48 1.62
C LEU A 243 -3.14 16.84 0.55
N GLU A 244 -3.24 16.04 -0.48
CA GLU A 244 -4.17 16.19 -1.61
C GLU A 244 -5.19 15.05 -1.66
N ALA A 245 -4.79 13.84 -1.24
CA ALA A 245 -5.71 12.71 -1.14
C ALA A 245 -6.73 12.96 -0.02
N ASN A 246 -8.02 12.92 -0.37
CA ASN A 246 -9.11 13.08 0.61
C ASN A 246 -9.38 11.75 1.33
N VAL A 247 -8.37 11.26 2.01
CA VAL A 247 -8.42 9.99 2.75
C VAL A 247 -8.46 10.29 4.23
N ARG A 248 -9.55 9.89 4.90
CA ARG A 248 -9.72 10.06 6.33
C ARG A 248 -10.14 8.73 6.94
N PHE A 249 -9.48 8.35 8.01
CA PHE A 249 -9.87 7.20 8.79
C PHE A 249 -9.89 7.55 10.27
N THR A 250 -11.07 7.47 10.86
CA THR A 250 -11.24 7.59 12.32
C THR A 250 -11.76 6.25 12.81
N PRO A 251 -10.97 5.48 13.58
CA PRO A 251 -11.44 4.23 14.12
C PRO A 251 -12.60 4.45 15.09
N GLU A 252 -13.66 3.69 14.90
CA GLU A 252 -14.76 3.62 15.86
C GLU A 252 -14.36 2.64 16.97
N HIS A 253 -14.06 3.12 18.15
CA HIS A 253 -13.49 2.34 19.25
C HIS A 253 -14.29 1.11 19.63
N GLU A 254 -15.59 1.10 19.43
CA GLU A 254 -16.45 0.01 19.88
C GLU A 254 -16.75 -1.03 18.78
N SER A 255 -16.76 -0.64 17.52
CA SER A 255 -17.21 -1.48 16.41
C SER A 255 -16.16 -2.45 15.88
N TRP A 256 -14.90 -2.22 16.19
CA TRP A 256 -13.75 -3.00 15.69
C TRP A 256 -13.35 -4.15 16.61
N PHE A 257 -13.94 -4.22 17.79
CA PHE A 257 -13.73 -5.36 18.68
C PHE A 257 -14.57 -6.54 18.20
N SER A 258 -14.04 -7.35 17.30
CA SER A 258 -14.65 -8.63 17.03
C SER A 258 -14.21 -9.66 18.07
N ALA A 259 -15.10 -10.58 18.40
CA ALA A 259 -14.81 -11.72 19.26
C ALA A 259 -13.80 -12.73 18.65
N GLU A 260 -13.39 -12.47 17.40
CA GLU A 260 -12.56 -13.36 16.59
C GLU A 260 -11.08 -13.38 17.00
N PHE A 261 -10.66 -12.44 17.87
CA PHE A 261 -9.28 -12.37 18.36
C PHE A 261 -9.16 -12.96 19.77
N ASP A 262 -9.22 -14.26 19.85
CA ASP A 262 -9.02 -14.96 21.11
C ASP A 262 -7.56 -15.35 21.34
N GLY A 263 -7.13 -15.24 22.59
CA GLY A 263 -5.88 -15.82 23.09
C GLY A 263 -4.80 -14.81 23.48
N VAL A 264 -3.76 -15.37 24.11
CA VAL A 264 -2.63 -14.58 24.68
C VAL A 264 -1.90 -13.80 23.60
N ALA A 265 -1.75 -14.35 22.40
CA ALA A 265 -1.06 -13.68 21.30
C ALA A 265 -1.79 -12.42 20.82
N ALA A 266 -3.12 -12.46 20.75
CA ALA A 266 -3.94 -11.30 20.42
C ALA A 266 -3.83 -10.22 21.50
N LEU A 267 -3.88 -10.60 22.78
CA LEU A 267 -3.69 -9.68 23.89
C LEU A 267 -2.31 -9.03 23.87
N VAL A 268 -1.25 -9.82 23.69
CA VAL A 268 0.14 -9.30 23.58
C VAL A 268 0.25 -8.32 22.40
N SER A 269 -0.34 -8.66 21.26
CA SER A 269 -0.33 -7.78 20.08
C SER A 269 -1.08 -6.48 20.32
N ALA A 270 -2.22 -6.51 21.03
CA ALA A 270 -2.98 -5.31 21.36
C ALA A 270 -2.22 -4.37 22.31
N LEU A 271 -1.39 -4.92 23.18
CA LEU A 271 -0.57 -4.16 24.14
C LEU A 271 0.78 -3.73 23.57
N LEU A 272 1.14 -4.16 22.36
CA LEU A 272 2.45 -3.87 21.77
C LEU A 272 2.59 -2.39 21.46
N PRO A 273 3.60 -1.69 22.00
CA PRO A 273 3.82 -0.29 21.70
C PRO A 273 4.08 -0.02 20.22
N SER A 274 3.53 1.06 19.66
CA SER A 274 3.72 1.46 18.25
C SER A 274 5.18 1.43 17.80
N LYS A 275 6.09 1.93 18.67
CA LYS A 275 7.53 1.95 18.38
C LYS A 275 8.14 0.57 18.19
N VAL A 276 7.64 -0.44 18.90
CA VAL A 276 8.08 -1.83 18.73
C VAL A 276 7.55 -2.38 17.42
N SER A 277 6.27 -2.16 17.10
CA SER A 277 5.67 -2.56 15.83
C SER A 277 6.39 -1.94 14.64
N GLU A 278 6.69 -0.65 14.69
CA GLU A 278 7.44 0.04 13.64
C GLU A 278 8.84 -0.56 13.44
N THR A 279 9.56 -0.83 14.54
CA THR A 279 10.90 -1.43 14.45
C THR A 279 10.85 -2.84 13.85
N MET A 280 9.82 -3.61 14.21
CA MET A 280 9.62 -4.96 13.65
C MET A 280 9.26 -4.87 12.15
N GLY A 281 8.37 -3.97 11.77
CA GLY A 281 8.00 -3.74 10.36
C GLY A 281 9.21 -3.32 9.52
N ALA A 282 10.00 -2.37 10.00
CA ALA A 282 11.22 -1.93 9.33
C ALA A 282 12.22 -3.09 9.15
N LYS A 283 12.45 -3.88 10.21
CA LYS A 283 13.33 -5.05 10.13
C LYS A 283 12.84 -6.07 9.11
N GLN A 284 11.53 -6.29 9.05
CA GLN A 284 10.93 -7.25 8.12
C GLN A 284 11.08 -6.80 6.66
N VAL A 285 10.82 -5.53 6.36
CA VAL A 285 10.96 -4.97 5.01
C VAL A 285 12.41 -5.03 4.53
N ARG A 286 13.37 -4.73 5.40
CA ARG A 286 14.80 -4.90 5.07
C ARG A 286 15.16 -6.34 4.79
N ALA A 287 14.61 -7.29 5.57
CA ALA A 287 14.81 -8.71 5.32
C ALA A 287 14.24 -9.14 3.95
N PHE A 288 13.07 -8.66 3.56
CA PHE A 288 12.51 -8.89 2.22
C PHE A 288 13.41 -8.34 1.13
N SER A 289 13.89 -7.12 1.25
CA SER A 289 14.80 -6.51 0.30
C SER A 289 16.09 -7.33 0.18
N HIS A 290 16.70 -7.70 1.29
CA HIS A 290 17.90 -8.53 1.31
C HIS A 290 17.69 -9.88 0.61
N THR A 291 16.54 -10.54 0.81
CA THR A 291 16.26 -11.87 0.22
C THR A 291 16.29 -11.86 -1.30
N ILE A 292 15.87 -10.76 -1.94
CA ILE A 292 15.85 -10.63 -3.40
C ILE A 292 17.01 -9.80 -3.95
N GLY A 293 17.93 -9.36 -3.10
CA GLY A 293 19.05 -8.50 -3.50
C GLY A 293 18.63 -7.07 -3.86
N HIS A 294 17.47 -6.61 -3.41
CA HIS A 294 17.04 -5.22 -3.59
C HIS A 294 17.80 -4.30 -2.66
N ASP A 295 18.33 -3.20 -3.19
CA ASP A 295 18.94 -2.12 -2.43
C ASP A 295 17.85 -1.17 -1.90
N PRO A 296 17.54 -1.15 -0.60
CA PRO A 296 16.57 -0.25 -0.01
C PRO A 296 17.17 1.15 0.28
N GLY A 297 18.35 1.45 -0.21
CA GLY A 297 18.98 2.76 -0.06
C GLY A 297 18.22 3.84 -0.81
N TYR A 298 18.28 5.06 -0.28
CA TYR A 298 17.77 6.24 -0.93
C TYR A 298 18.67 7.45 -0.66
N GLU A 299 18.56 8.48 -1.50
CA GLU A 299 19.25 9.77 -1.34
C GLU A 299 18.25 10.90 -1.59
N LEU A 300 18.05 11.78 -0.61
CA LEU A 300 17.31 13.04 -0.78
C LEU A 300 18.26 14.14 -1.24
N ARG A 301 17.89 14.84 -2.29
CA ARG A 301 18.61 16.02 -2.78
C ARG A 301 17.85 17.28 -2.42
N TRP A 302 18.58 18.25 -1.94
CA TRP A 302 18.05 19.51 -1.48
C TRP A 302 18.69 20.65 -2.25
N ASN A 303 17.89 21.63 -2.66
CA ASN A 303 18.42 22.85 -3.24
C ASN A 303 19.37 23.54 -2.25
N ALA A 304 20.49 24.02 -2.75
CA ALA A 304 21.41 24.81 -1.95
C ALA A 304 20.71 26.13 -1.52
N ARG A 305 20.94 26.50 -0.28
CA ARG A 305 20.51 27.81 0.22
C ARG A 305 21.35 28.92 -0.37
#